data_d2fff0f5c584be1e1878344290f000d3
#
_entry.id   d2fff0f5c584be1e1878344290f000d3
#
_cell.length_a   1.000
_cell.length_b   1.000
_cell.length_c   1.000
_cell.angle_alpha   90.00
_cell.angle_beta   90.00
_cell.angle_gamma   90.00
#
_symmetry.space_group_name_H-M   'P 1'
#
loop_
_entity.id
_entity.type
_entity.pdbx_description
1 polymer ?
#
loop_
_entity_poly.entity_id
_entity_poly.type
_entity_poly.pdbx_seq_one_letter_code
_entity_poly.pdbx_strand_id
1 'polypeptide(L)'
;KAKISWTQIETGSAITWKYPSVILKGDESVGEFYSVALTNNKQQADTGTKMIHIGRDTKSTIIAKGISAGKSDSTYRGLVRISPTASDARNFTQCDSLLIGHECGAHTFPYIESKNSSCVVEHEASTSKVSEDQLFVCQQRGIDAEKAVSIIVNGFCKDVFRELPMEFAVEAGKLLEVSLEGAVG
;
A
#
# COMPACT_ATOMS: atom_id res chain seq x y z
N LYS A 1 24.02 -9.11 7.70
CA LYS A 1 23.50 -7.81 7.16
C LYS A 1 23.16 -7.96 5.69
N ALA A 2 21.92 -8.26 5.36
CA ALA A 2 21.39 -8.19 4.00
C ALA A 2 20.17 -7.28 4.00
N LYS A 3 19.95 -6.53 2.92
CA LYS A 3 18.75 -5.71 2.75
C LYS A 3 18.06 -6.10 1.45
N ILE A 4 16.73 -6.24 1.50
CA ILE A 4 15.88 -6.33 0.33
C ILE A 4 14.80 -5.25 0.43
N SER A 5 14.59 -4.52 -0.65
CA SER A 5 13.47 -3.61 -0.81
C SER A 5 12.64 -4.07 -2.01
N TRP A 6 11.35 -4.21 -1.80
CA TRP A 6 10.40 -4.62 -2.82
C TRP A 6 9.35 -3.54 -3.00
N THR A 7 9.33 -2.91 -4.16
CA THR A 7 8.32 -1.91 -4.53
C THR A 7 7.46 -2.44 -5.66
N GLN A 8 6.14 -2.33 -5.53
CA GLN A 8 5.20 -2.80 -6.54
C GLN A 8 4.03 -1.84 -6.73
N ILE A 9 3.52 -1.79 -7.95
CA ILE A 9 2.30 -1.08 -8.34
C ILE A 9 1.43 -2.05 -9.11
N GLU A 10 0.19 -2.19 -8.70
CA GLU A 10 -0.75 -3.15 -9.26
C GLU A 10 -2.04 -2.47 -9.66
N THR A 11 -2.41 -2.64 -10.92
CA THR A 11 -3.64 -2.13 -11.51
C THR A 11 -4.00 -2.90 -12.78
N GLY A 12 -5.23 -2.74 -13.26
CA GLY A 12 -5.67 -3.16 -14.59
C GLY A 12 -6.27 -4.54 -14.71
N SER A 13 -5.93 -5.48 -13.84
CA SER A 13 -6.52 -6.83 -13.86
C SER A 13 -7.91 -6.86 -13.27
N ALA A 14 -8.81 -7.70 -13.82
CA ALA A 14 -10.14 -7.93 -13.23
C ALA A 14 -10.04 -8.49 -11.81
N ILE A 15 -9.09 -9.41 -11.59
CA ILE A 15 -8.77 -9.98 -10.29
C ILE A 15 -7.24 -9.96 -10.13
N THR A 16 -6.79 -9.36 -9.04
CA THR A 16 -5.38 -9.36 -8.62
C THR A 16 -5.24 -10.13 -7.32
N TRP A 17 -4.32 -11.11 -7.29
CA TRP A 17 -4.06 -11.91 -6.11
C TRP A 17 -2.55 -12.10 -5.94
N LYS A 18 -1.93 -11.34 -5.03
CA LYS A 18 -0.46 -11.30 -4.91
C LYS A 18 0.03 -11.07 -3.49
N TYR A 19 0.90 -11.97 -3.02
CA TYR A 19 1.47 -11.95 -1.66
C TYR A 19 2.97 -12.24 -1.68
N PRO A 20 3.84 -11.29 -1.99
CA PRO A 20 5.28 -11.48 -1.84
C PRO A 20 5.64 -11.71 -0.38
N SER A 21 6.67 -12.52 -0.14
CA SER A 21 7.10 -12.87 1.21
C SER A 21 8.59 -12.63 1.38
N VAL A 22 8.98 -12.08 2.52
CA VAL A 22 10.38 -11.88 2.90
C VAL A 22 10.66 -12.64 4.18
N ILE A 23 11.71 -13.48 4.16
CA ILE A 23 12.17 -14.20 5.33
C ILE A 23 13.51 -13.61 5.78
N LEU A 24 13.51 -12.95 6.93
CA LEU A 24 14.66 -12.31 7.55
C LEU A 24 15.41 -13.35 8.41
N LYS A 25 16.20 -14.19 7.73
CA LYS A 25 16.87 -15.34 8.34
C LYS A 25 18.20 -14.97 9.02
N GLY A 26 18.97 -14.07 8.40
CA GLY A 26 20.25 -13.64 8.95
C GLY A 26 20.10 -12.51 9.95
N ASP A 27 21.00 -12.45 10.93
CA ASP A 27 21.05 -11.37 11.91
C ASP A 27 21.20 -10.01 11.21
N GLU A 28 20.56 -8.97 11.75
CA GLU A 28 20.58 -7.60 11.27
C GLU A 28 20.08 -7.46 9.80
N SER A 29 19.31 -8.42 9.29
CA SER A 29 18.74 -8.30 7.96
C SER A 29 17.54 -7.34 7.95
N VAL A 30 17.36 -6.67 6.82
CA VAL A 30 16.33 -5.65 6.63
C VAL A 30 15.44 -6.03 5.45
N GLY A 31 14.13 -5.97 5.65
CA GLY A 31 13.12 -6.18 4.62
C GLY A 31 12.22 -4.96 4.49
N GLU A 32 12.07 -4.43 3.29
CA GLU A 32 11.16 -3.33 3.02
C GLU A 32 10.17 -3.72 1.94
N PHE A 33 8.92 -3.32 2.12
CA PHE A 33 7.85 -3.55 1.18
C PHE A 33 7.03 -2.29 1.00
N TYR A 34 6.97 -1.82 -0.23
CA TYR A 34 6.21 -0.65 -0.63
C TYR A 34 5.23 -1.05 -1.73
N SER A 35 3.95 -0.77 -1.56
CA SER A 35 2.94 -1.16 -2.55
C SER A 35 1.88 -0.10 -2.76
N VAL A 36 1.45 0.00 -4.03
CA VAL A 36 0.21 0.65 -4.43
C VAL A 36 -0.66 -0.39 -5.13
N ALA A 37 -1.89 -0.57 -4.67
CA ALA A 37 -2.90 -1.37 -5.35
C ALA A 37 -4.06 -0.44 -5.73
N LEU A 38 -4.33 -0.28 -7.03
CA LEU A 38 -5.42 0.52 -7.53
C LEU A 38 -6.44 -0.36 -8.23
N THR A 39 -7.69 -0.24 -7.82
CA THR A 39 -8.84 -0.91 -8.43
C THR A 39 -9.87 0.11 -8.88
N ASN A 40 -10.47 -0.11 -10.04
CA ASN A 40 -11.54 0.72 -10.60
C ASN A 40 -12.64 -0.17 -11.21
N ASN A 41 -13.79 0.42 -11.54
CA ASN A 41 -14.93 -0.27 -12.12
C ASN A 41 -15.44 -1.43 -11.24
N LYS A 42 -15.22 -2.68 -11.66
CA LYS A 42 -15.59 -3.91 -10.93
C LYS A 42 -14.36 -4.78 -10.60
N GLN A 43 -13.18 -4.19 -10.64
CA GLN A 43 -11.95 -4.90 -10.33
C GLN A 43 -11.90 -5.29 -8.85
N GLN A 44 -11.24 -6.41 -8.56
CA GLN A 44 -11.01 -6.89 -7.22
C GLN A 44 -9.51 -7.15 -7.02
N ALA A 45 -8.96 -6.59 -5.96
CA ALA A 45 -7.59 -6.85 -5.55
C ALA A 45 -7.57 -7.46 -4.14
N ASP A 46 -6.87 -8.57 -3.99
CA ASP A 46 -6.54 -9.13 -2.69
C ASP A 46 -5.02 -9.28 -2.63
N THR A 47 -4.36 -8.28 -2.09
CA THR A 47 -2.90 -8.14 -2.09
C THR A 47 -2.36 -8.08 -0.67
N GLY A 48 -1.05 -8.18 -0.54
CA GLY A 48 -0.44 -8.07 0.77
C GLY A 48 1.00 -8.55 0.79
N THR A 49 1.54 -8.71 1.98
CA THR A 49 2.90 -9.21 2.15
C THR A 49 3.07 -10.00 3.44
N LYS A 50 4.14 -10.78 3.49
CA LYS A 50 4.54 -11.53 4.68
C LYS A 50 5.96 -11.17 5.05
N MET A 51 6.16 -10.71 6.30
CA MET A 51 7.47 -10.47 6.89
C MET A 51 7.71 -11.46 8.02
N ILE A 52 8.69 -12.36 7.85
CA ILE A 52 9.00 -13.42 8.80
C ILE A 52 10.39 -13.18 9.38
N HIS A 53 10.45 -12.85 10.66
CA HIS A 53 11.67 -12.59 11.39
C HIS A 53 12.16 -13.87 12.08
N ILE A 54 13.41 -14.30 11.76
CA ILE A 54 14.07 -15.47 12.36
C ILE A 54 15.39 -15.05 13.01
N GLY A 55 16.19 -14.22 12.34
CA GLY A 55 17.44 -13.69 12.86
C GLY A 55 17.25 -12.61 13.91
N ARG A 56 18.29 -12.29 14.66
CA ARG A 56 18.32 -11.24 15.68
C ARG A 56 18.48 -9.86 15.06
N ASP A 57 18.01 -8.82 15.75
CA ASP A 57 18.14 -7.41 15.33
C ASP A 57 17.61 -7.14 13.91
N THR A 58 16.64 -7.93 13.48
CA THR A 58 16.05 -7.80 12.14
C THR A 58 15.04 -6.67 12.08
N LYS A 59 14.93 -6.01 10.92
CA LYS A 59 14.00 -4.90 10.73
C LYS A 59 13.12 -5.13 9.51
N SER A 60 11.84 -4.80 9.62
CA SER A 60 10.95 -4.75 8.46
C SER A 60 10.10 -3.50 8.44
N THR A 61 9.87 -2.99 7.24
CA THR A 61 8.98 -1.85 6.98
C THR A 61 7.97 -2.25 5.91
N ILE A 62 6.70 -1.97 6.15
CA ILE A 62 5.62 -2.21 5.21
C ILE A 62 4.85 -0.90 5.04
N ILE A 63 4.80 -0.38 3.81
CA ILE A 63 3.96 0.76 3.42
C ILE A 63 3.05 0.29 2.29
N ALA A 64 1.76 0.15 2.58
CA ALA A 64 0.76 -0.30 1.62
C ALA A 64 -0.30 0.79 1.41
N LYS A 65 -0.50 1.18 0.16
CA LYS A 65 -1.52 2.16 -0.26
C LYS A 65 -2.54 1.45 -1.15
N GLY A 66 -3.78 1.37 -0.69
CA GLY A 66 -4.91 0.85 -1.45
C GLY A 66 -5.77 1.98 -2.01
N ILE A 67 -6.17 1.89 -3.27
CA ILE A 67 -7.07 2.88 -3.90
C ILE A 67 -8.20 2.10 -4.56
N SER A 68 -9.42 2.45 -4.20
CA SER A 68 -10.63 1.83 -4.76
C SER A 68 -11.53 2.88 -5.35
N ALA A 69 -11.98 2.67 -6.58
CA ALA A 69 -12.88 3.57 -7.31
C ALA A 69 -14.02 2.79 -7.97
N GLY A 70 -15.10 3.48 -8.32
CA GLY A 70 -16.25 2.88 -8.98
C GLY A 70 -16.99 1.88 -8.09
N LYS A 71 -17.04 0.61 -8.51
CA LYS A 71 -17.66 -0.53 -7.79
C LYS A 71 -16.62 -1.60 -7.47
N SER A 72 -15.39 -1.19 -7.21
CA SER A 72 -14.27 -2.08 -6.99
C SER A 72 -14.04 -2.34 -5.50
N ASP A 73 -13.34 -3.44 -5.22
CA ASP A 73 -12.92 -3.79 -3.87
C ASP A 73 -11.40 -4.04 -3.82
N SER A 74 -10.76 -3.46 -2.81
CA SER A 74 -9.35 -3.69 -2.51
C SER A 74 -9.20 -4.28 -1.11
N THR A 75 -8.51 -5.40 -1.02
CA THR A 75 -8.19 -6.05 0.24
C THR A 75 -6.67 -6.09 0.42
N TYR A 76 -6.21 -5.66 1.58
CA TYR A 76 -4.83 -5.84 2.00
C TYR A 76 -4.73 -6.86 3.13
N ARG A 77 -3.82 -7.86 2.98
CA ARG A 77 -3.50 -8.84 4.03
C ARG A 77 -2.04 -8.79 4.38
N GLY A 78 -1.75 -8.34 5.60
CA GLY A 78 -0.38 -8.26 6.13
C GLY A 78 -0.11 -9.36 7.14
N LEU A 79 0.99 -10.10 6.98
CA LEU A 79 1.45 -11.04 8.00
C LEU A 79 2.82 -10.60 8.50
N VAL A 80 2.93 -10.39 9.80
CA VAL A 80 4.21 -10.18 10.50
C VAL A 80 4.37 -11.29 11.52
N ARG A 81 5.41 -12.12 11.34
CA ARG A 81 5.71 -13.19 12.27
C ARG A 81 7.10 -13.03 12.84
N ILE A 82 7.21 -13.01 14.16
CA ILE A 82 8.48 -12.94 14.88
C ILE A 82 8.70 -14.24 15.63
N SER A 83 9.75 -14.96 15.24
CA SER A 83 10.13 -16.25 15.83
C SER A 83 10.69 -16.08 17.24
N PRO A 84 10.70 -17.12 18.09
CA PRO A 84 11.29 -17.05 19.41
C PRO A 84 12.77 -16.67 19.42
N THR A 85 13.49 -16.96 18.33
CA THR A 85 14.93 -16.67 18.18
C THR A 85 15.22 -15.24 17.71
N ALA A 86 14.21 -14.51 17.22
CA ALA A 86 14.36 -13.18 16.65
C ALA A 86 14.30 -12.11 17.76
N SER A 87 15.33 -12.07 18.63
CA SER A 87 15.45 -11.00 19.62
C SER A 87 15.63 -9.63 18.96
N ASP A 88 15.08 -8.60 19.60
CA ASP A 88 15.22 -7.20 19.20
C ASP A 88 14.75 -6.90 17.77
N ALA A 89 13.87 -7.77 17.24
CA ALA A 89 13.24 -7.57 15.95
C ALA A 89 12.29 -6.38 15.99
N ARG A 90 12.26 -5.60 14.90
CA ARG A 90 11.40 -4.42 14.77
C ARG A 90 10.60 -4.49 13.47
N ASN A 91 9.31 -4.22 13.58
CA ASN A 91 8.42 -4.05 12.42
C ASN A 91 7.68 -2.72 12.53
N PHE A 92 7.62 -2.01 11.41
CA PHE A 92 6.71 -0.89 11.19
C PHE A 92 5.81 -1.23 9.99
N THR A 93 4.51 -1.10 10.17
CA THR A 93 3.50 -1.35 9.12
C THR A 93 2.52 -0.19 9.07
N GLN A 94 2.37 0.40 7.89
CA GLN A 94 1.36 1.41 7.59
C GLN A 94 0.53 0.96 6.40
N CYS A 95 -0.80 0.89 6.61
CA CYS A 95 -1.76 0.46 5.59
C CYS A 95 -2.84 1.53 5.44
N ASP A 96 -2.76 2.30 4.35
CA ASP A 96 -3.72 3.36 4.08
C ASP A 96 -4.59 3.03 2.87
N SER A 97 -5.87 3.33 2.97
CA SER A 97 -6.84 3.15 1.90
C SER A 97 -7.51 4.46 1.53
N LEU A 98 -7.64 4.71 0.23
CA LEU A 98 -8.33 5.87 -0.33
C LEU A 98 -9.51 5.40 -1.18
N LEU A 99 -10.70 5.89 -0.85
CA LEU A 99 -11.94 5.59 -1.56
C LEU A 99 -12.34 6.75 -2.47
N ILE A 100 -12.70 6.43 -3.72
CA ILE A 100 -13.18 7.39 -4.73
C ILE A 100 -14.58 6.97 -5.16
N GLY A 101 -15.59 7.75 -4.75
CA GLY A 101 -16.98 7.40 -4.99
C GLY A 101 -17.67 6.73 -3.80
N HIS A 102 -18.84 6.12 -4.02
CA HIS A 102 -19.73 5.64 -2.97
C HIS A 102 -19.94 4.12 -2.94
N GLU A 103 -19.58 3.43 -4.03
CA GLU A 103 -19.86 1.99 -4.20
C GLU A 103 -18.61 1.12 -4.15
N CYS A 104 -17.43 1.70 -3.87
CA CYS A 104 -16.17 0.97 -3.73
C CYS A 104 -15.89 0.59 -2.26
N GLY A 105 -15.10 -0.46 -2.07
CA GLY A 105 -14.71 -0.97 -0.76
C GLY A 105 -13.21 -1.08 -0.55
N ALA A 106 -12.79 -1.01 0.71
CA ALA A 106 -11.43 -1.30 1.13
C ALA A 106 -11.44 -2.09 2.44
N HIS A 107 -10.61 -3.14 2.49
CA HIS A 107 -10.53 -4.04 3.63
C HIS A 107 -9.07 -4.27 4.01
N THR A 108 -8.78 -4.27 5.32
CA THR A 108 -7.43 -4.53 5.83
C THR A 108 -7.48 -5.63 6.89
N PHE A 109 -6.69 -6.68 6.66
CA PHE A 109 -6.61 -7.85 7.55
C PHE A 109 -5.17 -8.04 8.04
N PRO A 110 -4.77 -7.38 9.14
CA PRO A 110 -3.46 -7.60 9.73
C PRO A 110 -3.44 -8.91 10.51
N TYR A 111 -2.36 -9.68 10.37
CA TYR A 111 -2.06 -10.82 11.21
C TYR A 111 -0.66 -10.68 11.81
N ILE A 112 -0.60 -10.50 13.11
CA ILE A 112 0.65 -10.28 13.84
C ILE A 112 0.84 -11.40 14.85
N GLU A 113 1.93 -12.15 14.70
CA GLU A 113 2.32 -13.21 15.63
C GLU A 113 3.72 -12.91 16.18
N SER A 114 3.82 -12.53 17.44
CA SER A 114 5.09 -12.33 18.13
C SER A 114 5.32 -13.41 19.18
N LYS A 115 6.47 -14.10 19.09
CA LYS A 115 6.90 -15.11 20.05
C LYS A 115 8.16 -14.71 20.80
N ASN A 116 8.57 -13.45 20.75
CA ASN A 116 9.71 -12.90 21.48
C ASN A 116 9.32 -11.58 22.13
N SER A 117 9.58 -11.43 23.42
CA SER A 117 9.17 -10.26 24.22
C SER A 117 10.05 -9.02 24.02
N SER A 118 11.23 -9.15 23.42
CA SER A 118 12.12 -8.00 23.15
C SER A 118 11.81 -7.28 21.82
N CYS A 119 10.86 -7.78 21.06
CA CYS A 119 10.51 -7.18 19.78
C CYS A 119 9.57 -5.96 19.91
N VAL A 120 9.61 -5.11 18.90
CA VAL A 120 8.71 -3.95 18.75
C VAL A 120 7.94 -4.09 17.44
N VAL A 121 6.62 -4.02 17.53
CA VAL A 121 5.74 -4.05 16.36
C VAL A 121 4.82 -2.84 16.41
N GLU A 122 4.88 -2.02 15.37
CA GLU A 122 4.04 -0.85 15.18
C GLU A 122 3.15 -1.09 13.96
N HIS A 123 1.84 -0.89 14.12
CA HIS A 123 0.88 -1.06 13.04
C HIS A 123 -0.10 0.11 13.03
N GLU A 124 -0.16 0.80 11.90
CA GLU A 124 -1.09 1.88 11.64
C GLU A 124 -1.97 1.53 10.43
N ALA A 125 -3.25 1.83 10.51
CA ALA A 125 -4.17 1.66 9.39
C ALA A 125 -5.13 2.85 9.33
N SER A 126 -5.32 3.39 8.14
CA SER A 126 -6.27 4.46 7.90
C SER A 126 -7.11 4.20 6.65
N THR A 127 -8.34 4.69 6.67
CA THR A 127 -9.20 4.71 5.49
C THR A 127 -9.78 6.11 5.35
N SER A 128 -9.57 6.71 4.19
CA SER A 128 -10.09 8.02 3.85
C SER A 128 -10.87 7.97 2.54
N LYS A 129 -11.72 8.97 2.34
CA LYS A 129 -12.48 9.13 1.11
C LYS A 129 -12.17 10.50 0.52
N VAL A 130 -12.06 10.57 -0.80
CA VAL A 130 -11.98 11.85 -1.50
C VAL A 130 -13.28 12.60 -1.25
N SER A 131 -13.20 13.76 -0.62
CA SER A 131 -14.38 14.55 -0.27
C SER A 131 -14.83 15.43 -1.44
N GLU A 132 -16.14 15.68 -1.51
CA GLU A 132 -16.71 16.61 -2.47
C GLU A 132 -16.15 18.04 -2.27
N ASP A 133 -15.86 18.43 -1.03
CA ASP A 133 -15.26 19.73 -0.73
C ASP A 133 -13.86 19.87 -1.30
N GLN A 134 -13.04 18.81 -1.26
CA GLN A 134 -11.71 18.81 -1.86
C GLN A 134 -11.81 18.99 -3.39
N LEU A 135 -12.72 18.26 -4.02
CA LEU A 135 -12.97 18.39 -5.46
C LEU A 135 -13.48 19.77 -5.81
N PHE A 136 -14.43 20.29 -5.03
CA PHE A 136 -14.98 21.64 -5.22
C PHE A 136 -13.89 22.71 -5.15
N VAL A 137 -12.99 22.66 -4.16
CA VAL A 137 -11.86 23.61 -4.05
C VAL A 137 -10.95 23.56 -5.27
N CYS A 138 -10.71 22.38 -5.83
CA CYS A 138 -9.94 22.23 -7.07
C CYS A 138 -10.67 22.84 -8.28
N GLN A 139 -11.97 22.57 -8.41
CA GLN A 139 -12.82 23.09 -9.49
C GLN A 139 -12.93 24.62 -9.46
N GLN A 140 -13.01 25.23 -8.27
CA GLN A 140 -12.98 26.69 -8.10
C GLN A 140 -11.68 27.33 -8.63
N ARG A 141 -10.62 26.54 -8.75
CA ARG A 141 -9.32 26.95 -9.33
C ARG A 141 -9.16 26.55 -10.79
N GLY A 142 -10.24 26.10 -11.44
CA GLY A 142 -10.24 25.70 -12.84
C GLY A 142 -9.62 24.33 -13.11
N ILE A 143 -9.45 23.48 -12.09
CA ILE A 143 -8.99 22.11 -12.22
C ILE A 143 -10.23 21.23 -12.34
N ASP A 144 -10.37 20.48 -13.43
CA ASP A 144 -11.48 19.55 -13.59
C ASP A 144 -11.43 18.39 -12.57
N ALA A 145 -12.55 17.69 -12.40
CA ALA A 145 -12.69 16.67 -11.36
C ALA A 145 -11.73 15.48 -11.55
N GLU A 146 -11.51 15.02 -12.77
CA GLU A 146 -10.61 13.91 -13.06
C GLU A 146 -9.16 14.28 -12.74
N LYS A 147 -8.75 15.49 -13.13
CA LYS A 147 -7.41 16.01 -12.82
C LYS A 147 -7.23 16.23 -11.31
N ALA A 148 -8.27 16.68 -10.62
CA ALA A 148 -8.25 16.84 -9.16
C ALA A 148 -8.03 15.49 -8.46
N VAL A 149 -8.74 14.45 -8.86
CA VAL A 149 -8.58 13.09 -8.34
C VAL A 149 -7.17 12.58 -8.63
N SER A 150 -6.65 12.76 -9.85
CA SER A 150 -5.29 12.38 -10.21
C SER A 150 -4.24 13.03 -9.30
N ILE A 151 -4.38 14.32 -9.00
CA ILE A 151 -3.48 15.06 -8.09
C ILE A 151 -3.54 14.48 -6.68
N ILE A 152 -4.74 14.23 -6.16
CA ILE A 152 -4.95 13.67 -4.81
C ILE A 152 -4.33 12.28 -4.71
N VAL A 153 -4.58 11.41 -5.70
CA VAL A 153 -4.04 10.04 -5.74
C VAL A 153 -2.52 10.04 -5.84
N ASN A 154 -1.93 10.87 -6.70
CA ASN A 154 -0.47 11.00 -6.79
C ASN A 154 0.14 11.48 -5.48
N GLY A 155 -0.51 12.42 -4.79
CA GLY A 155 -0.12 12.87 -3.45
C GLY A 155 -0.18 11.74 -2.42
N PHE A 156 -1.23 10.94 -2.44
CA PHE A 156 -1.43 9.79 -1.55
C PHE A 156 -0.37 8.69 -1.76
N CYS A 157 0.07 8.46 -2.99
CA CYS A 157 1.08 7.46 -3.35
C CYS A 157 2.53 7.93 -3.20
N LYS A 158 2.76 9.20 -2.84
CA LYS A 158 4.07 9.84 -2.86
C LYS A 158 5.15 9.07 -2.11
N ASP A 159 4.82 8.48 -0.96
CA ASP A 159 5.79 7.76 -0.14
C ASP A 159 6.29 6.49 -0.83
N VAL A 160 5.41 5.80 -1.58
CA VAL A 160 5.79 4.64 -2.37
C VAL A 160 6.58 5.05 -3.62
N PHE A 161 6.18 6.13 -4.28
CA PHE A 161 6.85 6.60 -5.50
C PHE A 161 8.28 7.08 -5.24
N ARG A 162 8.59 7.58 -4.04
CA ARG A 162 9.95 7.98 -3.66
C ARG A 162 10.94 6.81 -3.59
N GLU A 163 10.45 5.59 -3.45
CA GLU A 163 11.26 4.38 -3.43
C GLU A 163 11.56 3.83 -4.83
N LEU A 164 10.97 4.43 -5.86
CA LEU A 164 11.20 4.06 -7.26
C LEU A 164 12.26 4.96 -7.91
N PRO A 165 13.06 4.43 -8.85
CA PRO A 165 13.79 5.27 -9.79
C PRO A 165 12.82 6.22 -10.53
N MET A 166 13.32 7.41 -10.87
CA MET A 166 12.47 8.50 -11.40
C MET A 166 11.66 8.08 -12.63
N GLU A 167 12.25 7.29 -13.52
CA GLU A 167 11.60 6.80 -14.75
C GLU A 167 10.36 5.95 -14.41
N PHE A 168 10.51 5.04 -13.45
CA PHE A 168 9.41 4.18 -13.00
C PHE A 168 8.37 4.95 -12.19
N ALA A 169 8.77 5.95 -11.42
CA ALA A 169 7.82 6.79 -10.68
C ALA A 169 6.93 7.61 -11.63
N VAL A 170 7.50 8.14 -12.72
CA VAL A 170 6.74 8.87 -13.76
C VAL A 170 5.79 7.93 -14.50
N GLU A 171 6.25 6.74 -14.88
CA GLU A 171 5.41 5.74 -15.53
C GLU A 171 4.26 5.28 -14.62
N ALA A 172 4.56 5.03 -13.35
CA ALA A 172 3.58 4.68 -12.33
C ALA A 172 2.48 5.75 -12.20
N GLY A 173 2.86 7.02 -12.10
CA GLY A 173 1.90 8.12 -12.01
C GLY A 173 0.97 8.18 -13.22
N LYS A 174 1.50 8.01 -14.44
CA LYS A 174 0.70 7.94 -15.67
C LYS A 174 -0.22 6.72 -15.71
N LEU A 175 0.27 5.56 -15.26
CA LEU A 175 -0.52 4.34 -15.20
C LEU A 175 -1.72 4.50 -14.26
N LEU A 176 -1.53 5.12 -13.10
CA LEU A 176 -2.63 5.40 -12.17
C LEU A 176 -3.63 6.40 -12.78
N GLU A 177 -3.16 7.44 -13.47
CA GLU A 177 -4.03 8.43 -14.15
C GLU A 177 -4.94 7.75 -15.17
N VAL A 178 -4.39 6.93 -16.07
CA VAL A 178 -5.16 6.18 -17.10
C VAL A 178 -6.11 5.17 -16.43
N SER A 179 -5.68 4.50 -15.36
CA SER A 179 -6.52 3.52 -14.66
C SER A 179 -7.71 4.15 -13.92
N LEU A 180 -7.67 5.46 -13.67
CA LEU A 180 -8.74 6.21 -13.00
C LEU A 180 -9.65 6.96 -13.99
N GLU A 181 -9.42 6.90 -15.29
CA GLU A 181 -10.32 7.49 -16.29
C GLU A 181 -11.74 6.96 -16.09
N GLY A 182 -12.70 7.89 -16.04
CA GLY A 182 -14.11 7.56 -15.78
C GLY A 182 -14.44 7.16 -14.33
N ALA A 183 -13.51 7.28 -13.39
CA ALA A 183 -13.78 7.00 -11.97
C ALA A 183 -14.59 8.10 -11.27
N VAL A 184 -14.67 9.26 -11.89
CA VAL A 184 -15.43 10.43 -11.42
C VAL A 184 -16.60 10.65 -12.37
N GLY A 185 -17.69 9.94 -12.17
CA GLY A 185 -18.93 10.06 -12.95
C GLY A 185 -20.15 9.97 -12.07
#